data_7fd590f4de6f926d3bd05699b5f0dac3
#
_entry.id   7fd590f4de6f926d3bd05699b5f0dac3
#
_cell.length_a   1.000
_cell.length_b   1.000
_cell.length_c   1.000
_cell.angle_alpha   90.00
_cell.angle_beta   90.00
_cell.angle_gamma   90.00
#
_symmetry.space_group_name_H-M   'P 1'
#
loop_
_entity.id
_entity.type
_entity.pdbx_description
1 polymer ?
#
loop_
_entity_poly.entity_id
_entity_poly.type
_entity_poly.pdbx_seq_one_letter_code
_entity_poly.pdbx_strand_id
1 'polypeptide(L)'
;MNESRSEKNFDIAKELEKEEKDIKRKKIIKLSLMIIIPLIIFLSINYFLVRVVGNMGLNVREYAIYKDNLPSDFDGIKIIHFSDLHYTKSSSINTVKKLVKAINKANPDIVIFTGDLIDGYYDIDTETLEAIMSEFNSINAKLGKFAIRGEEDHENFYKVFNNSNFKILENTIEKIYLGSSSIDLLAVNEKYNKEDIKGYNEEVFTISLSHKPDLTDRVLNDFNISLIFAGHSHNGQIVLPLIGPVFKKEGAKKYPSSHYTIKNTELYVSGGIGNSGHQWRLFNHPSINFYRLRTNK
;
A
#
# COMPACT_ATOMS: atom_id res chain seq x y z
N MET A 1 16.03 21.64 -82.50
CA MET A 1 15.34 20.41 -82.13
C MET A 1 14.03 20.84 -81.45
N ASN A 2 12.86 20.64 -82.13
CA ASN A 2 11.60 21.00 -81.54
C ASN A 2 11.10 19.77 -80.75
N GLU A 3 11.10 19.84 -79.45
CA GLU A 3 10.33 18.90 -78.62
C GLU A 3 8.90 18.89 -79.10
N SER A 4 8.33 17.68 -79.32
CA SER A 4 6.97 17.59 -79.83
C SER A 4 5.97 18.12 -78.74
N ARG A 5 4.92 18.77 -79.17
CA ARG A 5 3.88 19.33 -78.29
C ARG A 5 3.26 18.24 -77.40
N SER A 6 3.36 16.99 -77.80
CA SER A 6 2.89 15.81 -77.05
C SER A 6 3.83 15.47 -75.86
N GLU A 7 5.13 15.61 -76.00
CA GLU A 7 6.12 15.37 -74.91
C GLU A 7 6.00 16.41 -73.79
N LYS A 8 5.87 17.71 -74.18
CA LYS A 8 5.61 18.78 -73.18
C LYS A 8 4.32 18.56 -72.38
N ASN A 9 3.24 18.12 -73.06
CA ASN A 9 1.97 17.84 -72.36
C ASN A 9 2.09 16.63 -71.42
N PHE A 10 2.88 15.63 -71.75
CA PHE A 10 3.13 14.44 -70.93
C PHE A 10 3.94 14.78 -69.68
N ASP A 11 4.98 15.64 -69.81
CA ASP A 11 5.79 16.07 -68.69
C ASP A 11 5.00 16.97 -67.73
N ILE A 12 4.17 17.86 -68.21
CA ILE A 12 3.26 18.68 -67.41
C ILE A 12 2.26 17.80 -66.64
N ALA A 13 1.67 16.76 -67.29
CA ALA A 13 0.72 15.86 -66.62
C ALA A 13 1.40 15.07 -65.52
N LYS A 14 2.63 14.61 -65.71
CA LYS A 14 3.44 13.90 -64.72
C LYS A 14 3.82 14.78 -63.53
N GLU A 15 4.14 16.04 -63.77
CA GLU A 15 4.46 17.05 -62.72
C GLU A 15 3.21 17.36 -61.88
N LEU A 16 2.05 17.56 -62.49
CA LEU A 16 0.77 17.79 -61.82
C LEU A 16 0.37 16.57 -60.96
N GLU A 17 0.53 15.33 -61.46
CA GLU A 17 0.25 14.10 -60.70
C GLU A 17 1.17 14.01 -59.47
N LYS A 18 2.44 14.35 -59.57
CA LYS A 18 3.40 14.40 -58.49
C LYS A 18 2.99 15.43 -57.45
N GLU A 19 2.62 16.64 -57.90
CA GLU A 19 2.19 17.72 -56.98
C GLU A 19 0.89 17.32 -56.24
N GLU A 20 -0.06 16.71 -56.91
CA GLU A 20 -1.29 16.23 -56.28
C GLU A 20 -1.01 15.14 -55.25
N LYS A 21 -0.10 14.20 -55.53
CA LYS A 21 0.36 13.17 -54.56
C LYS A 21 1.04 13.81 -53.34
N ASP A 22 1.85 14.79 -53.54
CA ASP A 22 2.53 15.49 -52.47
C ASP A 22 1.55 16.30 -51.58
N ILE A 23 0.55 16.96 -52.18
CA ILE A 23 -0.53 17.63 -51.44
C ILE A 23 -1.33 16.64 -50.61
N LYS A 24 -1.74 15.50 -51.19
CA LYS A 24 -2.45 14.44 -50.48
C LYS A 24 -1.62 13.89 -49.34
N ARG A 25 -0.32 13.65 -49.55
CA ARG A 25 0.60 13.16 -48.51
C ARG A 25 0.74 14.19 -47.38
N LYS A 26 0.93 15.46 -47.65
CA LYS A 26 0.98 16.52 -46.65
C LYS A 26 -0.30 16.64 -45.85
N LYS A 27 -1.47 16.49 -46.50
CA LYS A 27 -2.77 16.50 -45.83
C LYS A 27 -2.95 15.30 -44.90
N ILE A 28 -2.55 14.08 -45.30
CA ILE A 28 -2.56 12.89 -44.46
C ILE A 28 -1.66 13.04 -43.25
N ILE A 29 -0.41 13.52 -43.48
CA ILE A 29 0.54 13.75 -42.37
C ILE A 29 -0.02 14.77 -41.38
N LYS A 30 -0.58 15.88 -41.85
CA LYS A 30 -1.20 16.87 -40.97
C LYS A 30 -2.34 16.33 -40.16
N LEU A 31 -3.23 15.54 -40.78
CA LEU A 31 -4.35 14.88 -40.08
C LEU A 31 -3.86 13.86 -39.04
N SER A 32 -2.86 13.05 -39.39
CA SER A 32 -2.25 12.08 -38.47
C SER A 32 -1.62 12.79 -37.26
N LEU A 33 -0.89 13.88 -37.47
CA LEU A 33 -0.29 14.67 -36.38
C LEU A 33 -1.36 15.30 -35.47
N MET A 34 -2.48 15.74 -36.02
CA MET A 34 -3.60 16.28 -35.24
C MET A 34 -4.26 15.26 -34.30
N ILE A 35 -4.08 13.95 -34.54
CA ILE A 35 -4.57 12.87 -33.68
C ILE A 35 -3.45 12.38 -32.76
N ILE A 36 -2.26 12.16 -33.27
CA ILE A 36 -1.14 11.56 -32.54
C ILE A 36 -0.63 12.50 -31.44
N ILE A 37 -0.50 13.80 -31.71
CA ILE A 37 0.01 14.76 -30.72
C ILE A 37 -0.89 14.84 -29.49
N PRO A 38 -2.23 15.05 -29.59
CA PRO A 38 -3.12 15.01 -28.43
C PRO A 38 -3.09 13.67 -27.68
N LEU A 39 -2.98 12.55 -28.40
CA LEU A 39 -2.88 11.23 -27.78
C LEU A 39 -1.59 11.09 -26.97
N ILE A 40 -0.45 11.53 -27.50
CA ILE A 40 0.84 11.52 -26.75
C ILE A 40 0.73 12.41 -25.52
N ILE A 41 0.17 13.61 -25.64
CA ILE A 41 -0.02 14.53 -24.52
C ILE A 41 -0.92 13.87 -23.46
N PHE A 42 -2.03 13.29 -23.86
CA PHE A 42 -2.93 12.59 -22.96
C PHE A 42 -2.24 11.45 -22.21
N LEU A 43 -1.50 10.59 -22.91
CA LEU A 43 -0.75 9.48 -22.32
C LEU A 43 0.36 9.99 -21.37
N SER A 44 1.05 11.07 -21.76
CA SER A 44 2.11 11.67 -20.93
C SER A 44 1.56 12.27 -19.64
N ILE A 45 0.40 12.96 -19.70
CA ILE A 45 -0.28 13.48 -18.51
C ILE A 45 -0.71 12.33 -17.58
N ASN A 46 -1.34 11.29 -18.12
CA ASN A 46 -1.75 10.12 -17.32
C ASN A 46 -0.55 9.41 -16.69
N TYR A 47 0.55 9.23 -17.44
CA TYR A 47 1.78 8.66 -16.89
C TYR A 47 2.33 9.52 -15.75
N PHE A 48 2.35 10.85 -15.90
CA PHE A 48 2.77 11.77 -14.85
C PHE A 48 1.88 11.69 -13.61
N LEU A 49 0.57 11.65 -13.78
CA LEU A 49 -0.38 11.52 -12.67
C LEU A 49 -0.15 10.22 -11.89
N VAL A 50 -0.01 9.10 -12.58
CA VAL A 50 0.15 7.77 -11.96
C VAL A 50 1.53 7.63 -11.30
N ARG A 51 2.59 8.10 -11.96
CA ARG A 51 3.98 7.88 -11.56
C ARG A 51 4.48 8.87 -10.52
N VAL A 52 4.04 10.13 -10.64
CA VAL A 52 4.52 11.22 -9.79
C VAL A 52 3.47 11.61 -8.77
N VAL A 53 2.33 12.13 -9.23
CA VAL A 53 1.29 12.67 -8.33
C VAL A 53 0.71 11.60 -7.41
N GLY A 54 0.45 10.39 -7.92
CA GLY A 54 -0.09 9.28 -7.13
C GLY A 54 0.82 8.82 -5.98
N ASN A 55 2.14 9.05 -6.11
CA ASN A 55 3.14 8.72 -5.09
C ASN A 55 3.49 9.89 -4.16
N MET A 56 2.91 11.07 -4.37
CA MET A 56 3.21 12.23 -3.53
C MET A 56 2.42 12.22 -2.23
N GLY A 57 3.09 12.69 -1.18
CA GLY A 57 2.48 12.87 0.14
C GLY A 57 2.44 11.58 0.96
N LEU A 58 1.91 11.71 2.17
CA LEU A 58 1.59 10.63 3.09
C LEU A 58 0.27 10.99 3.74
N ASN A 59 -0.76 10.21 3.47
CA ASN A 59 -2.09 10.43 4.04
C ASN A 59 -2.21 9.71 5.39
N VAL A 60 -2.86 10.36 6.36
CA VAL A 60 -3.33 9.72 7.59
C VAL A 60 -4.81 9.45 7.42
N ARG A 61 -5.20 8.18 7.38
CA ARG A 61 -6.61 7.76 7.32
C ARG A 61 -7.11 7.53 8.73
N GLU A 62 -8.09 8.30 9.16
CA GLU A 62 -8.61 8.24 10.53
C GLU A 62 -9.91 7.44 10.58
N TYR A 63 -10.00 6.54 11.59
CA TYR A 63 -11.16 5.70 11.84
C TYR A 63 -11.52 5.75 13.32
N ALA A 64 -12.79 6.01 13.64
CA ALA A 64 -13.34 5.76 14.95
C ALA A 64 -14.00 4.37 14.94
N ILE A 65 -13.53 3.47 15.79
CA ILE A 65 -14.00 2.07 15.84
C ILE A 65 -14.76 1.88 17.15
N TYR A 66 -16.04 1.59 17.05
CA TYR A 66 -16.91 1.35 18.18
C TYR A 66 -17.15 -0.13 18.37
N LYS A 67 -16.90 -0.66 19.59
CA LYS A 67 -17.09 -2.08 19.93
C LYS A 67 -17.67 -2.24 21.32
N ASP A 68 -18.71 -3.06 21.45
CA ASP A 68 -19.39 -3.33 22.73
C ASP A 68 -18.51 -4.12 23.71
N ASN A 69 -17.67 -5.01 23.16
CA ASN A 69 -16.77 -5.87 23.94
C ASN A 69 -15.40 -5.25 24.23
N LEU A 70 -15.17 -3.96 23.88
CA LEU A 70 -13.95 -3.26 24.24
C LEU A 70 -13.93 -2.96 25.75
N PRO A 71 -12.88 -3.38 26.49
CA PRO A 71 -12.76 -3.02 27.89
C PRO A 71 -12.72 -1.49 28.09
N SER A 72 -13.38 -0.99 29.13
CA SER A 72 -13.50 0.45 29.38
C SER A 72 -12.17 1.18 29.55
N ASP A 73 -11.15 0.50 30.07
CA ASP A 73 -9.80 1.06 30.23
C ASP A 73 -9.17 1.40 28.87
N PHE A 74 -9.62 0.75 27.79
CA PHE A 74 -9.16 0.96 26.42
C PHE A 74 -10.02 1.94 25.62
N ASP A 75 -11.03 2.59 26.23
CA ASP A 75 -11.78 3.65 25.54
C ASP A 75 -10.90 4.85 25.22
N GLY A 76 -10.87 5.25 23.96
CA GLY A 76 -10.06 6.35 23.47
C GLY A 76 -8.63 6.00 23.07
N ILE A 77 -8.20 4.73 23.19
CA ILE A 77 -6.88 4.25 22.76
C ILE A 77 -6.66 4.55 21.28
N LYS A 78 -5.45 5.02 20.99
CA LYS A 78 -5.01 5.40 19.64
C LYS A 78 -4.03 4.37 19.10
N ILE A 79 -4.36 3.78 17.96
CA ILE A 79 -3.51 2.81 17.27
C ILE A 79 -3.08 3.39 15.93
N ILE A 80 -1.79 3.37 15.62
CA ILE A 80 -1.27 3.58 14.27
C ILE A 80 -0.95 2.21 13.68
N HIS A 81 -1.46 1.99 12.47
CA HIS A 81 -1.16 0.83 11.65
C HIS A 81 -0.58 1.26 10.31
N PHE A 82 0.54 0.68 9.92
CA PHE A 82 1.19 0.89 8.63
C PHE A 82 1.84 -0.41 8.14
N SER A 83 2.10 -0.50 6.84
CA SER A 83 2.69 -1.67 6.19
C SER A 83 3.35 -1.32 4.86
N ASP A 84 3.95 -2.31 4.24
CA ASP A 84 4.34 -2.28 2.83
C ASP A 84 5.19 -1.04 2.51
N LEU A 85 6.29 -0.86 3.25
CA LEU A 85 7.24 0.20 2.98
C LEU A 85 8.00 -0.07 1.68
N HIS A 86 8.27 -1.36 1.36
CA HIS A 86 8.98 -1.80 0.16
C HIS A 86 10.16 -0.88 -0.15
N TYR A 87 11.06 -0.73 0.83
CA TYR A 87 12.23 0.11 0.63
C TYR A 87 13.10 -0.45 -0.48
N THR A 88 13.44 0.38 -1.47
CA THR A 88 14.24 0.02 -2.66
C THR A 88 15.28 1.08 -2.93
N LYS A 89 16.14 0.86 -3.94
CA LYS A 89 17.11 1.86 -4.42
C LYS A 89 16.47 3.21 -4.81
N SER A 90 15.22 3.20 -5.24
CA SER A 90 14.47 4.42 -5.59
C SER A 90 13.78 5.09 -4.40
N SER A 91 13.81 4.45 -3.24
CA SER A 91 13.27 4.99 -1.99
C SER A 91 14.24 6.02 -1.40
N SER A 92 13.72 6.87 -0.52
CA SER A 92 14.53 7.85 0.19
C SER A 92 14.32 7.71 1.69
N ILE A 93 15.40 7.81 2.46
CA ILE A 93 15.32 7.88 3.91
C ILE A 93 14.39 9.03 4.39
N ASN A 94 14.25 10.08 3.60
CA ASN A 94 13.30 11.15 3.89
C ASN A 94 11.84 10.68 3.90
N THR A 95 11.50 9.62 3.17
CA THR A 95 10.17 8.99 3.25
C THR A 95 9.96 8.37 4.62
N VAL A 96 10.97 7.65 5.13
CA VAL A 96 10.95 7.05 6.48
C VAL A 96 10.85 8.15 7.55
N LYS A 97 11.66 9.22 7.44
CA LYS A 97 11.60 10.38 8.36
C LYS A 97 10.21 11.04 8.39
N LYS A 98 9.58 11.22 7.22
CA LYS A 98 8.22 11.76 7.14
C LYS A 98 7.19 10.82 7.76
N LEU A 99 7.32 9.52 7.55
CA LEU A 99 6.50 8.49 8.15
C LEU A 99 6.59 8.56 9.69
N VAL A 100 7.80 8.49 10.23
CA VAL A 100 8.05 8.54 11.67
C VAL A 100 7.54 9.85 12.30
N LYS A 101 7.78 10.99 11.63
CA LYS A 101 7.23 12.28 12.06
C LYS A 101 5.69 12.28 12.09
N ALA A 102 5.02 11.67 11.10
CA ALA A 102 3.56 11.57 11.07
C ALA A 102 3.04 10.67 12.19
N ILE A 103 3.68 9.53 12.43
CA ILE A 103 3.35 8.61 13.54
C ILE A 103 3.47 9.33 14.88
N ASN A 104 4.61 9.95 15.16
CA ASN A 104 4.85 10.64 16.43
C ASN A 104 3.91 11.84 16.64
N LYS A 105 3.56 12.57 15.57
CA LYS A 105 2.56 13.66 15.61
C LYS A 105 1.17 13.16 16.04
N ALA A 106 0.79 11.94 15.65
CA ALA A 106 -0.47 11.33 16.06
C ALA A 106 -0.49 10.93 17.56
N ASN A 107 0.67 10.87 18.22
CA ASN A 107 0.86 10.48 19.62
C ASN A 107 0.09 9.18 19.94
N PRO A 108 0.45 8.06 19.29
CA PRO A 108 -0.25 6.78 19.44
C PRO A 108 0.03 6.13 20.79
N ASP A 109 -0.89 5.29 21.22
CA ASP A 109 -0.69 4.40 22.35
C ASP A 109 -0.08 3.06 21.90
N ILE A 110 -0.45 2.59 20.70
CA ILE A 110 0.05 1.37 20.09
C ILE A 110 0.47 1.67 18.64
N VAL A 111 1.59 1.09 18.20
CA VAL A 111 2.04 1.14 16.81
C VAL A 111 2.20 -0.28 16.27
N ILE A 112 1.62 -0.52 15.10
CA ILE A 112 1.59 -1.84 14.46
C ILE A 112 2.12 -1.73 13.05
N PHE A 113 3.09 -2.58 12.71
CA PHE A 113 3.61 -2.81 11.37
C PHE A 113 3.22 -4.19 10.88
N THR A 114 2.56 -4.28 9.73
CA THR A 114 2.06 -5.57 9.20
C THR A 114 2.80 -6.05 7.96
N GLY A 115 4.12 -5.88 7.91
CA GLY A 115 5.00 -6.56 6.95
C GLY A 115 5.40 -5.76 5.71
N ASP A 116 6.32 -6.34 4.97
CA ASP A 116 6.95 -5.84 3.74
C ASP A 116 7.72 -4.53 3.96
N LEU A 117 8.80 -4.63 4.74
CA LEU A 117 9.68 -3.52 5.07
C LEU A 117 10.61 -3.15 3.90
N ILE A 118 11.29 -4.13 3.34
CA ILE A 118 12.27 -3.97 2.26
C ILE A 118 11.82 -4.87 1.11
N ASP A 119 11.91 -4.37 -0.11
CA ASP A 119 11.63 -5.18 -1.30
C ASP A 119 12.61 -6.37 -1.34
N GLY A 120 12.09 -7.59 -1.47
CA GLY A 120 12.84 -8.82 -1.30
C GLY A 120 14.02 -9.00 -2.27
N TYR A 121 14.04 -8.28 -3.38
CA TYR A 121 15.13 -8.28 -4.37
C TYR A 121 16.12 -7.14 -4.18
N TYR A 122 15.94 -6.29 -3.17
CA TYR A 122 16.82 -5.15 -2.94
C TYR A 122 17.91 -5.48 -1.92
N ASP A 123 19.16 -5.47 -2.38
CA ASP A 123 20.33 -5.55 -1.50
C ASP A 123 20.60 -4.16 -0.91
N ILE A 124 20.10 -3.96 0.31
CA ILE A 124 20.20 -2.70 1.04
C ILE A 124 21.60 -2.59 1.71
N ASP A 125 22.25 -1.45 1.56
CA ASP A 125 23.52 -1.17 2.25
C ASP A 125 23.31 -0.97 3.76
N THR A 126 24.38 -1.21 4.51
CA THR A 126 24.35 -1.18 5.98
C THR A 126 24.02 0.22 6.51
N GLU A 127 24.52 1.29 5.90
CA GLU A 127 24.27 2.68 6.33
C GLU A 127 22.79 3.02 6.22
N THR A 128 22.18 2.68 5.10
CA THR A 128 20.74 2.88 4.88
C THR A 128 19.90 2.05 5.88
N LEU A 129 20.31 0.79 6.12
CA LEU A 129 19.61 -0.07 7.08
C LEU A 129 19.67 0.50 8.51
N GLU A 130 20.84 0.97 8.94
CA GLU A 130 21.04 1.62 10.24
C GLU A 130 20.24 2.92 10.36
N ALA A 131 20.15 3.70 9.29
CA ALA A 131 19.30 4.89 9.27
C ALA A 131 17.81 4.56 9.45
N ILE A 132 17.31 3.49 8.81
CA ILE A 132 15.92 3.03 9.00
C ILE A 132 15.71 2.56 10.45
N MET A 133 16.65 1.79 11.00
CA MET A 133 16.60 1.33 12.40
C MET A 133 16.53 2.51 13.37
N SER A 134 17.39 3.52 13.19
CA SER A 134 17.44 4.71 14.01
C SER A 134 16.11 5.49 13.97
N GLU A 135 15.54 5.68 12.79
CA GLU A 135 14.24 6.35 12.65
C GLU A 135 13.12 5.55 13.33
N PHE A 136 13.05 4.24 13.13
CA PHE A 136 12.03 3.40 13.76
C PHE A 136 12.18 3.31 15.28
N ASN A 137 13.42 3.38 15.78
CA ASN A 137 13.68 3.47 17.22
C ASN A 137 13.10 4.76 17.84
N SER A 138 13.08 5.85 17.08
CA SER A 138 12.53 7.15 17.51
C SER A 138 11.00 7.21 17.53
N ILE A 139 10.30 6.18 17.07
CA ILE A 139 8.84 6.07 17.18
C ILE A 139 8.45 5.88 18.64
N ASN A 140 7.51 6.71 19.13
CA ASN A 140 6.99 6.65 20.48
C ASN A 140 5.60 6.00 20.50
N ALA A 141 5.41 5.05 21.42
CA ALA A 141 4.10 4.43 21.69
C ALA A 141 4.06 4.00 23.16
N LYS A 142 2.99 4.35 23.88
CA LYS A 142 2.91 4.16 25.35
C LYS A 142 2.74 2.70 25.73
N LEU A 143 1.99 1.92 24.96
CA LEU A 143 1.61 0.54 25.24
C LEU A 143 2.39 -0.48 24.39
N GLY A 144 3.20 0.00 23.45
CA GLY A 144 4.11 -0.86 22.70
C GLY A 144 4.09 -0.64 21.20
N LYS A 145 5.14 -1.19 20.57
CA LYS A 145 5.36 -1.22 19.14
C LYS A 145 5.48 -2.67 18.71
N PHE A 146 4.70 -3.09 17.73
CA PHE A 146 4.60 -4.48 17.29
C PHE A 146 4.81 -4.60 15.80
N ALA A 147 5.49 -5.65 15.36
CA ALA A 147 5.73 -5.93 13.96
C ALA A 147 5.48 -7.40 13.64
N ILE A 148 4.87 -7.65 12.49
CA ILE A 148 4.77 -8.98 11.88
C ILE A 148 5.45 -8.96 10.52
N ARG A 149 5.91 -10.12 10.06
CA ARG A 149 6.54 -10.32 8.75
C ARG A 149 5.53 -10.34 7.61
N GLY A 150 5.91 -9.77 6.46
CA GLY A 150 5.32 -10.05 5.16
C GLY A 150 6.11 -11.09 4.36
N GLU A 151 5.70 -11.33 3.11
CA GLU A 151 6.34 -12.31 2.25
C GLU A 151 7.70 -11.85 1.69
N GLU A 152 7.89 -10.54 1.55
CA GLU A 152 9.16 -9.96 1.05
C GLU A 152 10.19 -9.78 2.17
N ASP A 153 9.79 -9.98 3.44
CA ASP A 153 10.67 -9.79 4.58
C ASP A 153 11.59 -10.98 4.80
N HIS A 154 12.89 -10.69 4.81
CA HIS A 154 13.99 -11.61 5.06
C HIS A 154 14.80 -11.20 6.31
N GLU A 155 16.08 -11.51 6.36
CA GLU A 155 16.94 -11.24 7.54
C GLU A 155 16.98 -9.76 7.96
N ASN A 156 16.88 -8.82 7.00
CA ASN A 156 16.92 -7.40 7.29
C ASN A 156 15.71 -6.91 8.11
N PHE A 157 14.56 -7.58 8.00
CA PHE A 157 13.43 -7.34 8.87
C PHE A 157 13.79 -7.53 10.35
N TYR A 158 14.40 -8.67 10.67
CA TYR A 158 14.82 -8.97 12.04
C TYR A 158 15.90 -8.00 12.55
N LYS A 159 16.87 -7.63 11.68
CA LYS A 159 17.88 -6.64 12.03
C LYS A 159 17.25 -5.30 12.43
N VAL A 160 16.28 -4.80 11.65
CA VAL A 160 15.62 -3.53 11.92
C VAL A 160 14.77 -3.62 13.19
N PHE A 161 13.88 -4.59 13.29
CA PHE A 161 12.88 -4.60 14.37
C PHE A 161 13.45 -5.05 15.71
N ASN A 162 14.43 -5.96 15.77
CA ASN A 162 15.11 -6.32 17.00
C ASN A 162 15.91 -5.16 17.61
N ASN A 163 16.36 -4.21 16.80
CA ASN A 163 17.18 -3.07 17.25
C ASN A 163 16.40 -1.73 17.32
N SER A 164 15.07 -1.75 17.13
CA SER A 164 14.22 -0.55 17.12
C SER A 164 13.10 -0.53 18.17
N ASN A 165 13.22 -1.35 19.22
CA ASN A 165 12.23 -1.46 20.29
C ASN A 165 10.82 -1.89 19.82
N PHE A 166 10.72 -2.55 18.67
CA PHE A 166 9.53 -3.25 18.26
C PHE A 166 9.56 -4.69 18.77
N LYS A 167 8.43 -5.18 19.23
CA LYS A 167 8.26 -6.61 19.50
C LYS A 167 7.80 -7.32 18.23
N ILE A 168 8.62 -8.25 17.74
CA ILE A 168 8.26 -9.11 16.60
C ILE A 168 7.29 -10.18 17.09
N LEU A 169 6.17 -10.35 16.40
CA LEU A 169 5.16 -11.35 16.70
C LEU A 169 5.04 -12.34 15.54
N GLU A 170 5.13 -13.65 15.84
CA GLU A 170 5.00 -14.72 14.84
C GLU A 170 4.16 -15.86 15.43
N ASN A 171 2.96 -16.09 14.88
CA ASN A 171 2.03 -17.15 15.30
C ASN A 171 1.86 -17.23 16.83
N THR A 172 1.58 -16.10 17.44
CA THR A 172 1.54 -15.94 18.90
C THR A 172 0.50 -14.91 19.32
N ILE A 173 0.19 -14.92 20.60
CA ILE A 173 -0.62 -13.88 21.25
C ILE A 173 0.28 -13.04 22.15
N GLU A 174 0.12 -11.73 22.01
CA GLU A 174 0.67 -10.73 22.89
C GLU A 174 -0.43 -10.03 23.66
N LYS A 175 -0.32 -10.03 24.99
CA LYS A 175 -1.26 -9.34 25.88
C LYS A 175 -0.82 -7.92 26.18
N ILE A 176 -1.72 -6.97 25.93
CA ILE A 176 -1.50 -5.58 26.29
C ILE A 176 -2.37 -5.26 27.48
N TYR A 177 -1.75 -4.82 28.57
CA TYR A 177 -2.43 -4.47 29.81
C TYR A 177 -2.59 -2.96 29.94
N LEU A 178 -3.77 -2.54 30.40
CA LEU A 178 -4.03 -1.14 30.75
C LEU A 178 -5.05 -1.12 31.91
N GLY A 179 -4.67 -0.46 33.03
CA GLY A 179 -5.49 -0.51 34.24
C GLY A 179 -5.69 -1.92 34.75
N SER A 180 -6.93 -2.33 34.90
CA SER A 180 -7.31 -3.68 35.32
C SER A 180 -7.64 -4.64 34.17
N SER A 181 -7.59 -4.14 32.93
CA SER A 181 -8.04 -4.85 31.73
C SER A 181 -6.87 -5.24 30.83
N SER A 182 -7.14 -6.13 29.88
CA SER A 182 -6.22 -6.47 28.79
C SER A 182 -6.95 -6.64 27.46
N ILE A 183 -6.20 -6.44 26.37
CA ILE A 183 -6.58 -6.84 25.02
C ILE A 183 -5.49 -7.73 24.45
N ASP A 184 -5.85 -8.58 23.48
CA ASP A 184 -4.90 -9.48 22.84
C ASP A 184 -4.56 -9.03 21.41
N LEU A 185 -3.27 -9.10 21.05
CA LEU A 185 -2.81 -9.05 19.66
C LEU A 185 -2.49 -10.47 19.22
N LEU A 186 -3.29 -11.04 18.32
CA LEU A 186 -3.07 -12.34 17.71
C LEU A 186 -2.34 -12.17 16.38
N ALA A 187 -1.05 -12.47 16.33
CA ALA A 187 -0.27 -12.46 15.10
C ALA A 187 -0.29 -13.83 14.43
N VAL A 188 -0.67 -13.88 13.15
CA VAL A 188 -0.70 -15.11 12.36
C VAL A 188 -0.12 -14.91 10.96
N ASN A 189 0.57 -15.93 10.46
CA ASN A 189 0.98 -16.03 9.07
C ASN A 189 0.26 -17.18 8.35
N GLU A 190 0.50 -17.39 7.07
CA GLU A 190 -0.18 -18.41 6.27
C GLU A 190 0.04 -19.85 6.75
N LYS A 191 1.11 -20.07 7.51
CA LYS A 191 1.52 -21.40 8.02
C LYS A 191 1.13 -21.64 9.47
N TYR A 192 0.35 -20.72 10.10
CA TYR A 192 -0.03 -20.92 11.49
C TYR A 192 -0.84 -22.20 11.67
N ASN A 193 -0.66 -22.84 12.81
CA ASN A 193 -1.53 -23.92 13.28
C ASN A 193 -2.24 -23.44 14.54
N LYS A 194 -3.57 -23.55 14.58
CA LYS A 194 -4.40 -23.09 15.71
C LYS A 194 -3.93 -23.70 17.04
N GLU A 195 -3.58 -24.98 17.03
CA GLU A 195 -3.17 -25.70 18.24
C GLU A 195 -1.85 -25.20 18.83
N ASP A 196 -1.02 -24.53 18.02
CA ASP A 196 0.25 -23.96 18.48
C ASP A 196 0.08 -22.58 19.12
N ILE A 197 -1.06 -21.91 18.88
CA ILE A 197 -1.39 -20.61 19.46
C ILE A 197 -1.84 -20.80 20.92
N LYS A 198 -0.96 -20.51 21.87
CA LYS A 198 -1.25 -20.65 23.29
C LYS A 198 -1.79 -19.37 23.90
N GLY A 199 -2.64 -19.49 24.92
CA GLY A 199 -3.14 -18.36 25.69
C GLY A 199 -4.31 -17.60 25.08
N TYR A 200 -4.88 -18.08 23.96
CA TYR A 200 -6.09 -17.51 23.39
C TYR A 200 -7.30 -17.72 24.34
N ASN A 201 -8.07 -16.63 24.50
CA ASN A 201 -9.33 -16.64 25.23
C ASN A 201 -10.38 -15.87 24.42
N GLU A 202 -11.48 -16.53 24.02
CA GLU A 202 -12.54 -15.98 23.19
C GLU A 202 -13.31 -14.81 23.83
N GLU A 203 -13.24 -14.67 25.17
CA GLU A 203 -13.88 -13.58 25.91
C GLU A 203 -13.04 -12.28 25.89
N VAL A 204 -11.76 -12.36 25.54
CA VAL A 204 -10.86 -11.21 25.50
C VAL A 204 -11.00 -10.48 24.17
N PHE A 205 -11.06 -9.15 24.21
CA PHE A 205 -11.04 -8.34 23.01
C PHE A 205 -9.74 -8.59 22.24
N THR A 206 -9.85 -9.20 21.05
CA THR A 206 -8.69 -9.60 20.25
C THR A 206 -8.62 -8.84 18.94
N ILE A 207 -7.43 -8.30 18.67
CA ILE A 207 -7.03 -7.73 17.37
C ILE A 207 -6.12 -8.73 16.68
N SER A 208 -6.51 -9.26 15.51
CA SER A 208 -5.63 -10.11 14.73
C SER A 208 -4.76 -9.29 13.76
N LEU A 209 -3.51 -9.70 13.64
CA LEU A 209 -2.51 -9.15 12.73
C LEU A 209 -2.12 -10.21 11.72
N SER A 210 -2.33 -9.94 10.45
CA SER A 210 -1.86 -10.79 9.34
C SER A 210 -1.32 -9.92 8.21
N HIS A 211 -0.32 -10.41 7.46
CA HIS A 211 0.13 -9.64 6.31
C HIS A 211 -0.90 -9.71 5.19
N LYS A 212 -1.32 -10.92 4.79
CA LYS A 212 -2.27 -11.15 3.68
C LYS A 212 -3.71 -11.09 4.15
N PRO A 213 -4.55 -10.20 3.59
CA PRO A 213 -5.92 -10.01 4.05
C PRO A 213 -6.84 -11.21 3.77
N ASP A 214 -6.56 -12.04 2.75
CA ASP A 214 -7.38 -13.22 2.45
C ASP A 214 -7.27 -14.32 3.53
N LEU A 215 -6.28 -14.21 4.45
CA LEU A 215 -6.17 -15.08 5.61
C LEU A 215 -7.32 -14.88 6.61
N THR A 216 -8.03 -13.77 6.51
CA THR A 216 -9.17 -13.41 7.38
C THR A 216 -10.19 -14.51 7.53
N ASP A 217 -10.58 -15.18 6.45
CA ASP A 217 -11.60 -16.25 6.55
C ASP A 217 -11.16 -17.40 7.44
N ARG A 218 -9.91 -17.82 7.31
CA ARG A 218 -9.34 -18.89 8.14
C ARG A 218 -9.23 -18.44 9.59
N VAL A 219 -8.77 -17.23 9.84
CA VAL A 219 -8.68 -16.66 11.18
C VAL A 219 -10.05 -16.61 11.87
N LEU A 220 -11.09 -16.18 11.16
CA LEU A 220 -12.45 -16.09 11.70
C LEU A 220 -13.13 -17.48 11.89
N ASN A 221 -12.66 -18.51 11.20
CA ASN A 221 -13.11 -19.87 11.46
C ASN A 221 -12.45 -20.46 12.73
N ASP A 222 -11.22 -20.02 13.02
CA ASP A 222 -10.45 -20.57 14.14
C ASP A 222 -10.62 -19.77 15.44
N PHE A 223 -10.87 -18.46 15.36
CA PHE A 223 -10.86 -17.54 16.50
C PHE A 223 -12.02 -16.54 16.46
N ASN A 224 -12.48 -16.11 17.62
CA ASN A 224 -13.41 -14.98 17.78
C ASN A 224 -12.60 -13.66 17.81
N ILE A 225 -12.62 -12.90 16.72
CA ILE A 225 -11.80 -11.72 16.52
C ILE A 225 -12.67 -10.46 16.40
N SER A 226 -12.31 -9.41 17.11
CA SER A 226 -13.01 -8.14 17.07
C SER A 226 -12.54 -7.24 15.92
N LEU A 227 -11.22 -7.22 15.66
CA LEU A 227 -10.58 -6.41 14.61
C LEU A 227 -9.48 -7.23 13.92
N ILE A 228 -9.28 -6.97 12.63
CA ILE A 228 -8.15 -7.52 11.86
C ILE A 228 -7.44 -6.38 11.16
N PHE A 229 -6.11 -6.33 11.30
CA PHE A 229 -5.24 -5.42 10.55
C PHE A 229 -4.36 -6.21 9.60
N ALA A 230 -4.39 -5.82 8.31
CA ALA A 230 -3.63 -6.48 7.25
C ALA A 230 -2.94 -5.48 6.32
N GLY A 231 -1.94 -5.94 5.57
CA GLY A 231 -1.21 -5.20 4.54
C GLY A 231 -1.40 -5.78 3.15
N HIS A 232 -0.28 -5.95 2.43
CA HIS A 232 -0.10 -6.71 1.20
C HIS A 232 -0.85 -6.18 -0.03
N SER A 233 -2.14 -5.84 0.08
CA SER A 233 -2.96 -5.48 -1.09
C SER A 233 -2.60 -4.14 -1.70
N HIS A 234 -1.99 -3.24 -0.93
CA HIS A 234 -1.80 -1.81 -1.28
C HIS A 234 -3.10 -1.15 -1.79
N ASN A 235 -4.27 -1.66 -1.41
CA ASN A 235 -5.56 -1.31 -2.03
C ASN A 235 -5.53 -1.42 -3.57
N GLY A 236 -4.70 -2.33 -4.13
CA GLY A 236 -4.49 -2.49 -5.57
C GLY A 236 -3.65 -1.41 -6.25
N GLN A 237 -2.99 -0.52 -5.50
CA GLN A 237 -2.19 0.64 -5.94
C GLN A 237 -2.93 1.62 -6.88
N ILE A 238 -3.67 1.11 -7.88
CA ILE A 238 -4.56 1.87 -8.77
C ILE A 238 -5.99 1.54 -8.39
N VAL A 239 -6.73 2.56 -7.94
CA VAL A 239 -8.14 2.45 -7.55
C VAL A 239 -8.95 3.35 -8.47
N LEU A 240 -9.88 2.78 -9.22
CA LEU A 240 -10.76 3.57 -10.07
C LEU A 240 -12.08 3.88 -9.33
N PRO A 241 -12.59 5.11 -9.41
CA PRO A 241 -13.90 5.43 -8.87
C PRO A 241 -14.97 4.47 -9.41
N LEU A 242 -15.87 4.02 -8.54
CA LEU A 242 -16.96 3.07 -8.81
C LEU A 242 -16.53 1.63 -9.15
N ILE A 243 -15.28 1.39 -9.56
CA ILE A 243 -14.76 0.06 -9.92
C ILE A 243 -13.95 -0.53 -8.76
N GLY A 244 -13.22 0.33 -8.03
CA GLY A 244 -12.34 -0.09 -6.94
C GLY A 244 -10.93 -0.48 -7.41
N PRO A 245 -10.23 -1.36 -6.67
CA PRO A 245 -8.87 -1.82 -6.98
C PRO A 245 -8.78 -2.52 -8.33
N VAL A 246 -7.86 -2.04 -9.19
CA VAL A 246 -7.64 -2.61 -10.54
C VAL A 246 -6.80 -3.89 -10.47
N PHE A 247 -5.76 -3.87 -9.62
CA PHE A 247 -4.87 -5.02 -9.45
C PHE A 247 -5.17 -5.73 -8.13
N LYS A 248 -5.31 -7.05 -8.20
CA LYS A 248 -5.55 -7.92 -7.05
C LYS A 248 -4.46 -8.97 -6.98
N LYS A 249 -3.61 -8.86 -5.97
CA LYS A 249 -2.53 -9.82 -5.73
C LYS A 249 -3.06 -11.14 -5.16
N GLU A 250 -2.27 -12.21 -5.29
CA GLU A 250 -2.48 -13.46 -4.57
C GLU A 250 -2.42 -13.19 -3.06
N GLY A 251 -3.41 -13.69 -2.29
CA GLY A 251 -3.53 -13.35 -0.86
C GLY A 251 -4.33 -12.08 -0.55
N ALA A 252 -4.75 -11.33 -1.60
CA ALA A 252 -5.63 -10.16 -1.51
C ALA A 252 -6.67 -10.12 -2.63
N LYS A 253 -7.09 -11.28 -3.14
CA LYS A 253 -8.10 -11.36 -4.20
C LYS A 253 -9.50 -11.11 -3.67
N LYS A 254 -9.80 -11.61 -2.48
CA LYS A 254 -11.10 -11.47 -1.82
C LYS A 254 -11.24 -10.12 -1.12
N TYR A 255 -10.18 -9.68 -0.45
CA TYR A 255 -10.17 -8.46 0.36
C TYR A 255 -9.13 -7.43 -0.14
N PRO A 256 -9.22 -6.93 -1.38
CA PRO A 256 -8.24 -5.98 -1.92
C PRO A 256 -8.39 -4.55 -1.43
N SER A 257 -9.57 -4.14 -0.92
CA SER A 257 -9.88 -2.76 -0.53
C SER A 257 -9.54 -2.47 0.94
N SER A 258 -9.59 -1.20 1.33
CA SER A 258 -9.10 -0.74 2.65
C SER A 258 -9.92 -1.16 3.86
N HIS A 259 -11.20 -1.53 3.68
CA HIS A 259 -12.08 -1.85 4.81
C HIS A 259 -13.20 -2.81 4.42
N TYR A 260 -13.52 -3.74 5.33
CA TYR A 260 -14.63 -4.67 5.23
C TYR A 260 -15.22 -4.95 6.61
N THR A 261 -16.56 -5.08 6.66
CA THR A 261 -17.27 -5.61 7.82
C THR A 261 -17.66 -7.06 7.55
N ILE A 262 -17.19 -8.00 8.34
CA ILE A 262 -17.43 -9.44 8.19
C ILE A 262 -18.07 -9.95 9.48
N LYS A 263 -19.39 -10.12 9.49
CA LYS A 263 -20.18 -10.37 10.71
C LYS A 263 -19.92 -9.26 11.74
N ASN A 264 -19.35 -9.59 12.89
CA ASN A 264 -19.01 -8.65 13.97
C ASN A 264 -17.57 -8.16 13.94
N THR A 265 -16.78 -8.57 12.93
CA THR A 265 -15.37 -8.25 12.79
C THR A 265 -15.17 -7.16 11.74
N GLU A 266 -14.33 -6.16 12.04
CA GLU A 266 -13.85 -5.17 11.06
C GLU A 266 -12.47 -5.57 10.58
N LEU A 267 -12.30 -5.70 9.27
CA LEU A 267 -11.01 -5.88 8.62
C LEU A 267 -10.56 -4.55 8.01
N TYR A 268 -9.41 -4.07 8.43
CA TYR A 268 -8.74 -2.91 7.86
C TYR A 268 -7.47 -3.33 7.14
N VAL A 269 -7.37 -2.95 5.87
CA VAL A 269 -6.21 -3.25 5.02
C VAL A 269 -5.46 -1.95 4.74
N SER A 270 -4.17 -1.96 5.00
CA SER A 270 -3.29 -0.80 4.75
C SER A 270 -3.15 -0.52 3.25
N GLY A 271 -3.11 0.76 2.90
CA GLY A 271 -2.82 1.19 1.53
C GLY A 271 -1.34 1.13 1.17
N GLY A 272 -0.48 0.79 2.15
CA GLY A 272 0.97 0.74 1.99
C GLY A 272 1.63 2.11 1.87
N ILE A 273 2.91 2.18 2.24
CA ILE A 273 3.76 3.38 2.12
C ILE A 273 4.50 3.38 0.78
N GLY A 274 5.15 2.27 0.45
CA GLY A 274 5.89 2.04 -0.79
C GLY A 274 5.05 1.43 -1.89
N ASN A 275 5.70 0.95 -2.93
CA ASN A 275 5.07 0.29 -4.07
C ASN A 275 5.61 -1.12 -4.22
N SER A 276 4.75 -2.06 -4.53
CA SER A 276 5.17 -3.38 -4.96
C SER A 276 5.24 -3.44 -6.49
N GLY A 277 6.38 -3.80 -7.03
CA GLY A 277 6.65 -3.84 -8.47
C GLY A 277 6.69 -2.44 -9.09
N HIS A 278 5.71 -2.07 -9.90
CA HIS A 278 5.70 -0.75 -10.55
C HIS A 278 5.34 0.38 -9.58
N GLN A 279 6.08 1.48 -9.66
CA GLN A 279 5.81 2.67 -8.84
C GLN A 279 4.62 3.47 -9.41
N TRP A 280 3.46 2.84 -9.49
CA TRP A 280 2.22 3.39 -10.04
C TRP A 280 1.15 3.45 -8.96
N ARG A 281 0.68 4.65 -8.65
CA ARG A 281 -0.47 4.87 -7.78
C ARG A 281 -1.46 5.84 -8.42
N LEU A 282 -2.74 5.52 -8.34
CA LEU A 282 -3.81 6.39 -8.80
C LEU A 282 -4.99 6.30 -7.82
N PHE A 283 -5.45 7.44 -7.31
CA PHE A 283 -6.50 7.57 -6.29
C PHE A 283 -6.24 6.76 -5.00
N ASN A 284 -5.00 6.35 -4.79
CA ASN A 284 -4.55 5.63 -3.60
C ASN A 284 -3.13 6.06 -3.22
N HIS A 285 -3.01 7.23 -2.57
CA HIS A 285 -1.74 7.75 -2.10
C HIS A 285 -1.15 6.89 -0.98
N PRO A 286 0.19 6.92 -0.77
CA PRO A 286 0.82 6.36 0.42
C PRO A 286 0.07 6.76 1.68
N SER A 287 -0.19 5.82 2.59
CA SER A 287 -1.02 6.11 3.76
C SER A 287 -0.66 5.27 4.98
N ILE A 288 -0.89 5.86 6.16
CA ILE A 288 -0.98 5.17 7.43
C ILE A 288 -2.42 5.25 7.94
N ASN A 289 -2.83 4.24 8.70
CA ASN A 289 -4.14 4.22 9.33
C ASN A 289 -4.02 4.61 10.80
N PHE A 290 -4.86 5.52 11.25
CA PHE A 290 -5.01 5.93 12.64
C PHE A 290 -6.37 5.47 13.13
N TYR A 291 -6.40 4.66 14.16
CA TYR A 291 -7.63 4.17 14.77
C TYR A 291 -7.79 4.75 16.17
N ARG A 292 -9.02 5.14 16.49
CA ARG A 292 -9.44 5.46 17.85
C ARG A 292 -10.48 4.43 18.27
N LEU A 293 -10.12 3.57 19.22
CA LEU A 293 -11.06 2.61 19.78
C LEU A 293 -12.03 3.30 20.74
N ARG A 294 -13.28 2.93 20.68
CA ARG A 294 -14.36 3.49 21.51
C ARG A 294 -15.30 2.38 21.97
N THR A 295 -15.78 2.49 23.19
CA THR A 295 -16.90 1.68 23.68
C THR A 295 -18.20 2.25 23.18
N ASN A 296 -19.19 1.41 22.85
CA ASN A 296 -20.59 1.82 22.64
C ASN A 296 -21.26 2.00 24.01
N LYS A 297 -21.03 3.13 24.69
CA LYS A 297 -21.72 3.48 25.93
C LYS A 297 -22.75 4.57 25.67
#